data_716126f0e316553c8f322b03a65a6b86
#
_entry.id   716126f0e316553c8f322b03a65a6b86
#
_cell.length_a   1.000
_cell.length_b   1.000
_cell.length_c   1.000
_cell.angle_alpha   90.00
_cell.angle_beta   90.00
_cell.angle_gamma   90.00
#
_symmetry.space_group_name_H-M   'P 1'
#
loop_
_entity.id
_entity.type
_entity.pdbx_description
1 polymer ?
#
loop_
_entity_poly.entity_id
_entity_poly.type
_entity_poly.pdbx_seq_one_letter_code
_entity_poly.pdbx_strand_id
1 'polypeptide(L)'
;RDNFKFDEIKDYVKSLIDQGIIIIPNTSKTEKEIDGFLSELGSDLPYISENGSSIHGLNLINSNFPNKIVLSRDKQELIEIFDSKVPENLKAKCKFISKMNSKEQTNIFGLQENNLKNALNRKYTIPFLFQGDKKEKNRLFNILRSSSLTMQEGGRVLNLGDNTDKVRSMNQVLKIYKKVESKIKV
;
A
#
# COMPACT_ATOMS: atom_id res chain seq x y z
N ARG A 1 -8.42 -3.23 -16.71
CA ARG A 1 -7.39 -2.89 -15.66
C ARG A 1 -6.17 -3.83 -15.69
N ASP A 2 -5.96 -4.54 -16.77
CA ASP A 2 -4.87 -5.52 -16.84
C ASP A 2 -3.53 -4.92 -17.28
N ASN A 3 -3.54 -3.67 -17.76
CA ASN A 3 -2.34 -2.92 -18.10
C ASN A 3 -2.23 -1.72 -17.16
N PHE A 4 -1.16 -1.69 -16.35
CA PHE A 4 -0.81 -0.54 -15.50
C PHE A 4 -0.30 0.66 -16.32
N LYS A 5 -0.70 0.74 -17.59
CA LYS A 5 -0.33 1.82 -18.49
C LYS A 5 -1.14 3.06 -18.14
N PHE A 6 -0.44 4.18 -17.99
CA PHE A 6 -1.04 5.50 -17.81
C PHE A 6 -0.66 6.46 -18.95
N ASP A 7 -0.13 5.90 -20.05
CA ASP A 7 0.32 6.66 -21.22
C ASP A 7 -0.74 7.68 -21.69
N GLU A 8 -2.02 7.25 -21.70
CA GLU A 8 -3.14 8.09 -22.15
C GLU A 8 -3.37 9.34 -21.28
N ILE A 9 -2.98 9.31 -20.00
CA ILE A 9 -3.18 10.42 -19.07
C ILE A 9 -1.87 11.09 -18.65
N LYS A 10 -0.73 10.59 -19.12
CA LYS A 10 0.59 11.04 -18.72
C LYS A 10 0.80 12.53 -18.99
N ASP A 11 0.51 12.98 -20.19
CA ASP A 11 0.66 14.37 -20.58
C ASP A 11 -0.29 15.29 -19.83
N TYR A 12 -1.51 14.80 -19.56
CA TYR A 12 -2.47 15.54 -18.72
C TYR A 12 -1.97 15.68 -17.28
N VAL A 13 -1.45 14.60 -16.67
CA VAL A 13 -0.86 14.65 -15.32
C VAL A 13 0.31 15.63 -15.29
N LYS A 14 1.19 15.62 -16.30
CA LYS A 14 2.28 16.59 -16.41
C LYS A 14 1.78 18.02 -16.49
N SER A 15 0.76 18.28 -17.30
CA SER A 15 0.18 19.62 -17.42
C SER A 15 -0.38 20.15 -16.10
N LEU A 16 -0.94 19.28 -15.24
CA LEU A 16 -1.38 19.66 -13.90
C LEU A 16 -0.21 20.02 -12.98
N ILE A 17 0.88 19.25 -13.06
CA ILE A 17 2.12 19.52 -12.29
C ILE A 17 2.71 20.88 -12.71
N ASP A 18 2.79 21.16 -14.01
CA ASP A 18 3.29 22.41 -14.57
C ASP A 18 2.44 23.63 -14.14
N GLN A 19 1.15 23.42 -13.89
CA GLN A 19 0.25 24.43 -13.33
C GLN A 19 0.39 24.61 -11.80
N GLY A 20 1.32 23.88 -11.15
CA GLY A 20 1.54 23.94 -9.71
C GLY A 20 0.53 23.15 -8.87
N ILE A 21 -0.25 22.27 -9.50
CA ILE A 21 -1.19 21.39 -8.77
C ILE A 21 -0.40 20.28 -8.07
N ILE A 22 -0.58 20.17 -6.76
CA ILE A 22 0.06 19.13 -5.95
C ILE A 22 -0.68 17.81 -6.15
N ILE A 23 0.00 16.84 -6.74
CA ILE A 23 -0.51 15.49 -6.97
C ILE A 23 0.16 14.54 -5.97
N ILE A 24 -0.65 13.79 -5.23
CA ILE A 24 -0.17 12.79 -4.25
C ILE A 24 -0.80 11.43 -4.59
N PRO A 25 -0.11 10.55 -5.32
CA PRO A 25 -0.56 9.18 -5.53
C PRO A 25 -0.78 8.44 -4.21
N ASN A 26 -1.98 7.89 -4.01
CA ASN A 26 -2.34 7.12 -2.82
C ASN A 26 -2.75 5.70 -3.23
N THR A 27 -1.85 4.75 -3.03
CA THR A 27 -1.92 3.46 -3.71
C THR A 27 -1.67 2.26 -2.79
N SER A 28 -2.05 1.07 -3.25
CA SER A 28 -1.68 -0.22 -2.66
C SER A 28 -0.30 -0.72 -3.11
N LYS A 29 0.37 0.01 -3.99
CA LYS A 29 1.68 -0.34 -4.54
C LYS A 29 2.79 -0.17 -3.52
N THR A 30 3.89 -0.90 -3.72
CA THR A 30 5.13 -0.76 -2.94
C THR A 30 5.91 0.49 -3.34
N GLU A 31 6.85 0.90 -2.51
CA GLU A 31 7.80 1.98 -2.85
C GLU A 31 8.49 1.69 -4.21
N LYS A 32 8.93 0.45 -4.44
CA LYS A 32 9.60 0.04 -5.68
C LYS A 32 8.72 0.11 -6.93
N GLU A 33 7.43 -0.18 -6.80
CA GLU A 33 6.49 -0.01 -7.91
C GLU A 33 6.24 1.47 -8.20
N ILE A 34 6.25 2.33 -7.17
CA ILE A 34 6.06 3.77 -7.33
C ILE A 34 7.33 4.42 -7.90
N ASP A 35 8.52 3.99 -7.49
CA ASP A 35 9.79 4.45 -8.09
C ASP A 35 9.76 4.26 -9.62
N GLY A 36 9.28 3.10 -10.10
CA GLY A 36 9.10 2.84 -11.52
C GLY A 36 8.11 3.79 -12.18
N PHE A 37 6.97 4.04 -11.55
CA PHE A 37 5.96 4.98 -12.03
C PHE A 37 6.49 6.42 -12.11
N LEU A 38 7.18 6.90 -11.08
CA LEU A 38 7.74 8.27 -11.04
C LEU A 38 8.84 8.44 -12.11
N SER A 39 9.69 7.42 -12.29
CA SER A 39 10.70 7.41 -13.36
C SER A 39 10.05 7.50 -14.75
N GLU A 40 8.98 6.74 -14.98
CA GLU A 40 8.24 6.78 -16.25
C GLU A 40 7.51 8.11 -16.44
N LEU A 41 6.93 8.69 -15.37
CA LEU A 41 6.32 10.02 -15.40
C LEU A 41 7.37 11.11 -15.69
N GLY A 42 8.61 10.94 -15.25
CA GLY A 42 9.68 11.92 -15.35
C GLY A 42 9.53 13.07 -14.37
N SER A 43 8.91 12.83 -13.21
CA SER A 43 8.69 13.85 -12.17
C SER A 43 8.67 13.19 -10.79
N ASP A 44 9.30 13.82 -9.81
CA ASP A 44 9.23 13.42 -8.42
C ASP A 44 7.95 13.96 -7.79
N LEU A 45 7.18 13.08 -7.16
CA LEU A 45 5.95 13.43 -6.47
C LEU A 45 5.96 12.88 -5.04
N PRO A 46 5.37 13.57 -4.06
CA PRO A 46 5.03 12.94 -2.81
C PRO A 46 4.01 11.82 -3.05
N TYR A 47 4.07 10.75 -2.25
CA TYR A 47 3.14 9.63 -2.42
C TYR A 47 2.83 8.90 -1.12
N ILE A 48 1.76 8.12 -1.15
CA ILE A 48 1.35 7.22 -0.07
C ILE A 48 1.38 5.78 -0.61
N SER A 49 2.13 4.91 0.04
CA SER A 49 2.34 3.53 -0.39
C SER A 49 1.65 2.51 0.52
N GLU A 50 1.56 1.27 0.03
CA GLU A 50 1.07 0.09 0.74
C GLU A 50 -0.24 0.35 1.53
N ASN A 51 -1.28 0.87 0.84
CA ASN A 51 -2.61 1.14 1.42
C ASN A 51 -2.62 2.15 2.59
N GLY A 52 -1.72 3.12 2.59
CA GLY A 52 -1.66 4.12 3.65
C GLY A 52 -0.64 3.82 4.74
N SER A 53 0.21 2.82 4.54
CA SER A 53 1.20 2.42 5.54
C SER A 53 2.38 3.37 5.66
N SER A 54 2.74 4.08 4.60
CA SER A 54 3.79 5.10 4.64
C SER A 54 3.55 6.23 3.66
N ILE A 55 4.03 7.42 4.05
CA ILE A 55 3.95 8.67 3.30
C ILE A 55 5.38 9.09 2.97
N HIS A 56 5.62 9.51 1.74
CA HIS A 56 6.95 9.86 1.25
C HIS A 56 6.93 11.19 0.50
N GLY A 57 8.08 11.89 0.51
CA GLY A 57 8.34 13.04 -0.35
C GLY A 57 7.55 14.30 -0.02
N LEU A 58 6.98 14.46 1.19
CA LEU A 58 6.28 15.69 1.54
C LEU A 58 7.20 16.92 1.53
N ASN A 59 8.51 16.73 1.75
CA ASN A 59 9.52 17.77 1.62
C ASN A 59 9.63 18.37 0.20
N LEU A 60 9.11 17.69 -0.82
CA LEU A 60 8.99 18.24 -2.18
C LEU A 60 7.92 19.34 -2.27
N ILE A 61 6.93 19.33 -1.37
CA ILE A 61 5.91 20.38 -1.29
C ILE A 61 6.45 21.57 -0.50
N ASN A 62 7.07 21.29 0.65
CA ASN A 62 7.65 22.29 1.53
C ASN A 62 8.82 21.66 2.28
N SER A 63 10.00 22.27 2.22
CA SER A 63 11.24 21.77 2.82
C SER A 63 11.16 21.50 4.33
N ASN A 64 10.21 22.14 5.02
CA ASN A 64 9.97 21.92 6.45
C ASN A 64 9.12 20.68 6.73
N PHE A 65 8.57 20.02 5.70
CA PHE A 65 7.81 18.79 5.88
C PHE A 65 8.73 17.57 5.95
N PRO A 66 8.33 16.51 6.66
CA PRO A 66 9.13 15.29 6.73
C PRO A 66 9.22 14.59 5.36
N ASN A 67 10.40 14.07 5.03
CA ASN A 67 10.57 13.28 3.81
C ASN A 67 9.83 11.94 3.88
N LYS A 68 9.78 11.31 5.07
CA LYS A 68 9.10 10.02 5.26
C LYS A 68 8.36 9.97 6.58
N ILE A 69 7.14 9.40 6.56
CA ILE A 69 6.35 9.07 7.75
C ILE A 69 5.89 7.63 7.62
N VAL A 70 6.17 6.82 8.63
CA VAL A 70 5.66 5.44 8.72
C VAL A 70 4.48 5.43 9.69
N LEU A 71 3.36 4.87 9.24
CA LEU A 71 2.10 4.80 9.98
C LEU A 71 1.71 3.38 10.39
N SER A 72 2.49 2.40 9.95
CA SER A 72 2.25 0.96 10.14
C SER A 72 3.42 0.31 10.87
N ARG A 73 3.14 -0.75 11.58
CA ARG A 73 4.14 -1.72 12.00
C ARG A 73 4.77 -2.41 10.77
N ASP A 74 5.96 -2.95 10.93
CA ASP A 74 6.61 -3.70 9.87
C ASP A 74 6.04 -5.13 9.71
N LYS A 75 6.48 -5.82 8.67
CA LYS A 75 5.99 -7.18 8.35
C LYS A 75 6.26 -8.19 9.47
N GLN A 76 7.37 -8.06 10.16
CA GLN A 76 7.76 -8.99 11.22
C GLN A 76 6.77 -8.89 12.38
N GLU A 77 6.51 -7.68 12.84
CA GLU A 77 5.55 -7.40 13.90
C GLU A 77 4.13 -7.86 13.53
N LEU A 78 3.72 -7.64 12.26
CA LEU A 78 2.41 -8.07 11.77
C LEU A 78 2.26 -9.60 11.80
N ILE A 79 3.30 -10.34 11.41
CA ILE A 79 3.31 -11.81 11.46
C ILE A 79 3.29 -12.32 12.90
N GLU A 80 4.04 -11.74 13.80
CA GLU A 80 4.06 -12.13 15.22
C GLU A 80 2.68 -11.97 15.86
N ILE A 81 1.98 -10.87 15.58
CA ILE A 81 0.61 -10.67 16.06
C ILE A 81 -0.33 -11.68 15.39
N PHE A 82 -0.24 -11.88 14.08
CA PHE A 82 -1.04 -12.87 13.35
C PHE A 82 -0.86 -14.27 13.96
N ASP A 83 0.37 -14.69 14.17
CA ASP A 83 0.71 -16.01 14.70
C ASP A 83 0.24 -16.20 16.16
N SER A 84 0.24 -15.15 16.95
CA SER A 84 -0.22 -15.18 18.34
C SER A 84 -1.76 -15.16 18.48
N LYS A 85 -2.48 -14.58 17.54
CA LYS A 85 -3.93 -14.29 17.68
C LYS A 85 -4.81 -15.17 16.81
N VAL A 86 -4.32 -15.63 15.66
CA VAL A 86 -5.13 -16.43 14.74
C VAL A 86 -5.04 -17.91 15.10
N PRO A 87 -6.17 -18.62 15.29
CA PRO A 87 -6.20 -20.07 15.56
C PRO A 87 -5.58 -20.89 14.42
N GLU A 88 -4.94 -22.01 14.74
CA GLU A 88 -4.22 -22.89 13.79
C GLU A 88 -5.09 -23.34 12.62
N ASN A 89 -6.37 -23.67 12.87
CA ASN A 89 -7.30 -24.09 11.83
C ASN A 89 -7.59 -22.99 10.78
N LEU A 90 -7.48 -21.71 11.14
CA LEU A 90 -7.59 -20.60 10.20
C LEU A 90 -6.23 -20.25 9.55
N LYS A 91 -5.13 -20.34 10.31
CA LYS A 91 -3.77 -20.17 9.77
C LYS A 91 -3.49 -21.15 8.64
N ALA A 92 -3.84 -22.42 8.81
CA ALA A 92 -3.65 -23.47 7.79
C ALA A 92 -4.36 -23.15 6.45
N LYS A 93 -5.39 -22.29 6.47
CA LYS A 93 -6.12 -21.81 5.29
C LYS A 93 -5.53 -20.53 4.68
N CYS A 94 -4.56 -19.91 5.33
CA CYS A 94 -3.86 -18.71 4.84
C CYS A 94 -2.59 -19.11 4.10
N LYS A 95 -2.56 -18.92 2.80
CA LYS A 95 -1.36 -19.15 1.98
C LYS A 95 -0.67 -17.83 1.70
N PHE A 96 0.41 -17.54 2.41
CA PHE A 96 1.22 -16.35 2.19
C PHE A 96 1.96 -16.43 0.87
N ILE A 97 1.85 -15.39 0.04
CA ILE A 97 2.45 -15.35 -1.29
C ILE A 97 3.98 -15.47 -1.23
N SER A 98 4.62 -14.92 -0.19
CA SER A 98 6.08 -15.02 0.00
C SER A 98 6.60 -16.45 0.19
N LYS A 99 5.72 -17.40 0.56
CA LYS A 99 6.06 -18.83 0.73
C LYS A 99 5.79 -19.68 -0.53
N MET A 100 5.28 -19.07 -1.59
CA MET A 100 4.99 -19.73 -2.87
C MET A 100 6.19 -19.66 -3.81
N ASN A 101 6.25 -20.58 -4.78
CA ASN A 101 7.28 -20.52 -5.82
C ASN A 101 6.98 -19.40 -6.83
N SER A 102 7.99 -19.02 -7.62
CA SER A 102 7.88 -17.91 -8.57
C SER A 102 6.78 -18.10 -9.62
N LYS A 103 6.53 -19.33 -10.07
CA LYS A 103 5.48 -19.65 -11.05
C LYS A 103 4.07 -19.37 -10.47
N GLU A 104 3.84 -19.79 -9.23
CA GLU A 104 2.58 -19.52 -8.52
C GLU A 104 2.39 -18.01 -8.31
N GLN A 105 3.44 -17.32 -7.87
CA GLN A 105 3.41 -15.87 -7.67
C GLN A 105 3.09 -15.13 -8.98
N THR A 106 3.73 -15.52 -10.09
CA THR A 106 3.48 -14.96 -11.42
C THR A 106 2.03 -15.18 -11.84
N ASN A 107 1.49 -16.37 -11.65
CA ASN A 107 0.09 -16.70 -12.01
C ASN A 107 -0.92 -15.87 -11.20
N ILE A 108 -0.66 -15.66 -9.89
CA ILE A 108 -1.54 -14.91 -9.02
C ILE A 108 -1.52 -13.42 -9.37
N PHE A 109 -0.34 -12.83 -9.51
CA PHE A 109 -0.21 -11.39 -9.77
C PHE A 109 -0.39 -11.02 -11.24
N GLY A 110 -0.17 -11.96 -12.17
CA GLY A 110 -0.11 -11.68 -13.61
C GLY A 110 1.04 -10.75 -13.98
N LEU A 111 2.09 -10.71 -13.15
CA LEU A 111 3.29 -9.90 -13.33
C LEU A 111 4.49 -10.83 -13.57
N GLN A 112 5.45 -10.36 -14.35
CA GLN A 112 6.66 -11.11 -14.64
C GLN A 112 7.89 -10.41 -14.07
N GLU A 113 8.92 -11.21 -13.75
CA GLU A 113 10.27 -10.78 -13.39
C GLU A 113 10.35 -9.56 -12.46
N ASN A 114 10.90 -8.45 -12.97
CA ASN A 114 11.16 -7.25 -12.19
C ASN A 114 9.88 -6.63 -11.60
N ASN A 115 8.77 -6.66 -12.33
CA ASN A 115 7.50 -6.14 -11.86
C ASN A 115 6.95 -6.97 -10.69
N LEU A 116 7.09 -8.30 -10.76
CA LEU A 116 6.74 -9.19 -9.66
C LEU A 116 7.64 -8.96 -8.44
N LYS A 117 8.97 -8.86 -8.66
CA LYS A 117 9.93 -8.55 -7.60
C LYS A 117 9.60 -7.23 -6.90
N ASN A 118 9.26 -6.19 -7.67
CA ASN A 118 8.87 -4.90 -7.12
C ASN A 118 7.57 -5.00 -6.32
N ALA A 119 6.54 -5.69 -6.83
CA ALA A 119 5.26 -5.88 -6.14
C ALA A 119 5.37 -6.71 -4.84
N LEU A 120 6.37 -7.59 -4.75
CA LEU A 120 6.67 -8.39 -3.56
C LEU A 120 7.60 -7.69 -2.56
N ASN A 121 8.21 -6.56 -2.93
CA ASN A 121 9.09 -5.76 -2.06
C ASN A 121 8.28 -4.94 -1.05
N ARG A 122 7.40 -5.62 -0.32
CA ARG A 122 6.53 -5.00 0.70
C ARG A 122 7.23 -4.87 2.04
N LYS A 123 6.99 -3.77 2.72
CA LYS A 123 7.54 -3.49 4.06
C LYS A 123 6.48 -3.58 5.16
N TYR A 124 5.23 -3.24 4.83
CA TYR A 124 4.15 -2.98 5.78
C TYR A 124 2.89 -3.79 5.51
N THR A 125 2.82 -4.54 4.43
CA THR A 125 1.68 -5.38 4.09
C THR A 125 2.12 -6.75 3.62
N ILE A 126 1.30 -7.79 3.87
CA ILE A 126 1.64 -9.17 3.56
C ILE A 126 0.51 -9.78 2.73
N PRO A 127 0.73 -10.00 1.42
CA PRO A 127 -0.27 -10.61 0.56
C PRO A 127 -0.42 -12.10 0.84
N PHE A 128 -1.67 -12.56 0.86
CA PHE A 128 -2.00 -13.98 1.05
C PHE A 128 -3.30 -14.36 0.33
N LEU A 129 -3.49 -15.66 0.11
CA LEU A 129 -4.75 -16.26 -0.30
C LEU A 129 -5.40 -16.92 0.90
N PHE A 130 -6.73 -16.85 0.98
CA PHE A 130 -7.50 -17.55 2.00
C PHE A 130 -8.34 -18.65 1.36
N GLN A 131 -8.19 -19.89 1.82
CA GLN A 131 -8.83 -21.10 1.29
C GLN A 131 -9.98 -21.60 2.17
N GLY A 132 -10.54 -20.75 3.00
CA GLY A 132 -11.73 -21.04 3.79
C GLY A 132 -13.02 -20.55 3.14
N ASP A 133 -14.15 -20.95 3.73
CA ASP A 133 -15.46 -20.44 3.33
C ASP A 133 -15.70 -18.98 3.79
N LYS A 134 -16.86 -18.42 3.41
CA LYS A 134 -17.24 -17.05 3.77
C LYS A 134 -17.37 -16.84 5.29
N LYS A 135 -17.83 -17.84 6.02
CA LYS A 135 -17.99 -17.78 7.49
C LYS A 135 -16.63 -17.74 8.17
N GLU A 136 -15.70 -18.56 7.72
CA GLU A 136 -14.33 -18.61 8.21
C GLU A 136 -13.55 -17.33 7.86
N LYS A 137 -13.75 -16.80 6.65
CA LYS A 137 -13.16 -15.51 6.23
C LYS A 137 -13.65 -14.38 7.15
N ASN A 138 -14.94 -14.33 7.44
CA ASN A 138 -15.50 -13.33 8.37
C ASN A 138 -14.96 -13.51 9.80
N ARG A 139 -14.78 -14.76 10.25
CA ARG A 139 -14.17 -15.05 11.56
C ARG A 139 -12.71 -14.55 11.61
N LEU A 140 -11.92 -14.84 10.58
CA LEU A 140 -10.56 -14.34 10.45
C LEU A 140 -10.53 -12.81 10.49
N PHE A 141 -11.39 -12.16 9.70
CA PHE A 141 -11.50 -10.69 9.68
C PHE A 141 -11.75 -10.11 11.06
N ASN A 142 -12.70 -10.68 11.82
CA ASN A 142 -13.03 -10.20 13.17
C ASN A 142 -11.86 -10.38 14.14
N ILE A 143 -11.14 -11.51 14.09
CA ILE A 143 -9.96 -11.77 14.91
C ILE A 143 -8.86 -10.74 14.61
N LEU A 144 -8.56 -10.51 13.33
CA LEU A 144 -7.56 -9.54 12.91
C LEU A 144 -7.93 -8.14 13.39
N ARG A 145 -9.17 -7.73 13.17
CA ARG A 145 -9.68 -6.41 13.59
C ARG A 145 -9.57 -6.21 15.11
N SER A 146 -9.93 -7.22 15.92
CA SER A 146 -9.80 -7.15 17.39
C SER A 146 -8.34 -7.09 17.86
N SER A 147 -7.40 -7.49 16.99
CA SER A 147 -5.96 -7.47 17.24
C SER A 147 -5.27 -6.24 16.63
N SER A 148 -6.03 -5.22 16.24
CA SER A 148 -5.54 -4.02 15.56
C SER A 148 -4.81 -4.31 14.23
N LEU A 149 -5.18 -5.41 13.57
CA LEU A 149 -4.75 -5.76 12.22
C LEU A 149 -5.90 -5.56 11.25
N THR A 150 -5.59 -5.43 9.97
CA THR A 150 -6.57 -5.37 8.90
C THR A 150 -6.36 -6.49 7.89
N MET A 151 -7.46 -6.90 7.25
CA MET A 151 -7.45 -7.74 6.07
C MET A 151 -8.13 -6.98 4.95
N GLN A 152 -7.32 -6.43 4.04
CA GLN A 152 -7.81 -5.61 2.93
C GLN A 152 -7.92 -6.48 1.68
N GLU A 153 -9.05 -6.38 0.98
CA GLU A 153 -9.26 -7.08 -0.29
C GLU A 153 -8.59 -6.31 -1.42
N GLY A 154 -7.65 -6.96 -2.10
CA GLY A 154 -7.12 -6.54 -3.39
C GLY A 154 -7.86 -7.24 -4.53
N GLY A 155 -7.54 -6.90 -5.78
CA GLY A 155 -8.17 -7.54 -6.94
C GLY A 155 -7.87 -9.04 -7.07
N ARG A 156 -6.76 -9.53 -6.53
CA ARG A 156 -6.30 -10.92 -6.69
C ARG A 156 -5.89 -11.59 -5.38
N VAL A 157 -5.56 -10.83 -4.36
CA VAL A 157 -5.08 -11.32 -3.07
C VAL A 157 -5.70 -10.52 -1.92
N LEU A 158 -5.70 -11.11 -0.74
CA LEU A 158 -5.91 -10.39 0.52
C LEU A 158 -4.58 -9.83 0.99
N ASN A 159 -4.61 -8.69 1.66
CA ASN A 159 -3.42 -8.09 2.28
C ASN A 159 -3.63 -8.00 3.79
N LEU A 160 -2.80 -8.69 4.54
CA LEU A 160 -2.66 -8.47 5.98
C LEU A 160 -1.87 -7.16 6.17
N GLY A 161 -2.36 -6.28 7.01
CA GLY A 161 -1.73 -4.99 7.31
C GLY A 161 -2.09 -4.50 8.70
N ASP A 162 -1.51 -3.37 9.06
CA ASP A 162 -1.86 -2.65 10.26
C ASP A 162 -3.19 -1.92 10.12
N ASN A 163 -3.72 -1.36 11.20
CA ASN A 163 -4.92 -0.53 11.20
C ASN A 163 -4.67 0.84 10.56
N THR A 164 -4.18 0.81 9.33
CA THR A 164 -3.97 1.98 8.45
C THR A 164 -4.83 1.84 7.21
N ASP A 165 -5.17 2.96 6.60
CA ASP A 165 -5.88 3.02 5.33
C ASP A 165 -5.54 4.31 4.56
N LYS A 166 -5.96 4.37 3.30
CA LYS A 166 -5.73 5.49 2.40
C LYS A 166 -6.33 6.82 2.89
N VAL A 167 -7.45 6.76 3.61
CA VAL A 167 -8.13 7.97 4.13
C VAL A 167 -7.37 8.51 5.34
N ARG A 168 -6.98 7.65 6.28
CA ARG A 168 -6.21 8.04 7.46
C ARG A 168 -4.86 8.66 7.09
N SER A 169 -4.16 8.05 6.14
CA SER A 169 -2.88 8.57 5.67
C SER A 169 -3.02 9.92 4.97
N MET A 170 -4.05 10.09 4.13
CA MET A 170 -4.33 11.39 3.51
C MET A 170 -4.71 12.45 4.56
N ASN A 171 -5.51 12.10 5.56
CA ASN A 171 -5.82 13.00 6.67
C ASN A 171 -4.57 13.41 7.45
N GLN A 172 -3.56 12.52 7.57
CA GLN A 172 -2.28 12.87 8.18
C GLN A 172 -1.51 13.90 7.33
N VAL A 173 -1.49 13.73 6.00
CA VAL A 173 -0.91 14.72 5.08
C VAL A 173 -1.59 16.08 5.26
N LEU A 174 -2.93 16.12 5.24
CA LEU A 174 -3.70 17.34 5.41
C LEU A 174 -3.46 18.02 6.76
N LYS A 175 -3.28 17.25 7.84
CA LYS A 175 -2.93 17.79 9.15
C LYS A 175 -1.56 18.49 9.16
N ILE A 176 -0.56 17.87 8.49
CA ILE A 176 0.78 18.47 8.37
C ILE A 176 0.71 19.74 7.55
N TYR A 177 0.02 19.70 6.42
CA TYR A 177 -0.17 20.84 5.54
C TYR A 177 -0.81 22.02 6.27
N LYS A 178 -1.92 21.80 6.94
CA LYS A 178 -2.65 22.84 7.70
C LYS A 178 -1.86 23.45 8.85
N LYS A 179 -0.93 22.70 9.47
CA LYS A 179 -0.09 23.24 10.56
C LYS A 179 0.91 24.30 10.10
N VAL A 180 1.38 24.19 8.88
CA VAL A 180 2.43 25.09 8.34
C VAL A 180 1.81 26.21 7.51
N GLU A 181 0.70 25.92 6.84
CA GLU A 181 0.00 26.90 6.01
C GLU A 181 -1.36 27.24 6.61
N SER A 182 -1.38 28.04 7.67
CA SER A 182 -2.59 28.50 8.36
C SER A 182 -3.57 29.32 7.48
N LYS A 183 -3.30 29.46 6.19
CA LYS A 183 -4.06 30.28 5.23
C LYS A 183 -4.64 29.50 4.03
N ILE A 184 -4.49 28.19 3.96
CA ILE A 184 -5.01 27.44 2.82
C ILE A 184 -6.47 27.05 3.06
N LYS A 185 -7.34 27.61 2.25
CA LYS A 185 -8.71 27.09 2.07
C LYS A 185 -8.60 25.87 1.16
N VAL A 186 -8.94 24.69 1.68
CA VAL A 186 -9.15 23.45 0.92
C VAL A 186 -10.53 23.50 0.29
#